data_d7f06fd412415479291a961fded7ce41
#
_entry.id   d7f06fd412415479291a961fded7ce41
#
_cell.length_a   1.000
_cell.length_b   1.000
_cell.length_c   1.000
_cell.angle_alpha   90.00
_cell.angle_beta   90.00
_cell.angle_gamma   90.00
#
_symmetry.space_group_name_H-M   'P 1'
#
loop_
_entity.id
_entity.type
_entity.pdbx_description
1 polymer ?
#
loop_
_entity_poly.entity_id
_entity_poly.type
_entity_poly.pdbx_seq_one_letter_code
_entity_poly.pdbx_strand_id
1 'polypeptide(L)'
;MDYESIATPEACYVDFCLLPVSKQLPAHASAGLGVRRWADTDIEQIGTGNVSVAEDIAEVQRVLKASGLKYTLHSAGTTVEGSWDEVMAAVGKAHAAVHRRGVVRIQSSMRVGSRTDKMQTAEDKVKRLESLLASQSE
;
A
#
# COMPACT_ATOMS: atom_id res chain seq x y z
N MET A 1 -10.17 -31.16 -8.29
CA MET A 1 -10.50 -29.76 -8.58
C MET A 1 -9.30 -29.14 -9.28
N ASP A 2 -9.52 -28.53 -10.40
CA ASP A 2 -8.46 -27.84 -11.16
C ASP A 2 -8.32 -26.41 -10.64
N TYR A 3 -7.32 -26.19 -9.79
CA TYR A 3 -7.08 -24.88 -9.16
C TYR A 3 -6.53 -23.84 -10.14
N GLU A 4 -5.94 -24.25 -11.26
CA GLU A 4 -5.39 -23.35 -12.26
C GLU A 4 -6.50 -22.64 -13.06
N SER A 5 -7.69 -23.25 -13.15
CA SER A 5 -8.84 -22.67 -13.84
C SER A 5 -9.69 -21.73 -12.98
N ILE A 6 -9.38 -21.58 -11.68
CA ILE A 6 -10.14 -20.71 -10.79
C ILE A 6 -9.81 -19.25 -11.12
N ALA A 7 -10.85 -18.50 -11.53
CA ALA A 7 -10.72 -17.08 -11.77
C ALA A 7 -10.56 -16.29 -10.44
N THR A 8 -9.78 -15.22 -10.49
CA THR A 8 -9.67 -14.27 -9.38
C THR A 8 -10.97 -13.49 -9.20
N PRO A 9 -11.25 -12.94 -8.00
CA PRO A 9 -12.46 -12.16 -7.76
C PRO A 9 -12.62 -10.97 -8.70
N GLU A 10 -13.81 -10.78 -9.26
CA GLU A 10 -14.12 -9.66 -10.14
C GLU A 10 -14.10 -8.31 -9.43
N ALA A 11 -14.33 -8.31 -8.12
CA ALA A 11 -14.33 -7.11 -7.30
C ALA A 11 -13.66 -7.35 -5.96
N CYS A 12 -12.77 -6.45 -5.58
CA CYS A 12 -12.18 -6.40 -4.25
C CYS A 12 -11.90 -4.96 -3.82
N TYR A 13 -11.63 -4.80 -2.55
CA TYR A 13 -10.98 -3.61 -2.03
C TYR A 13 -9.71 -4.00 -1.27
N VAL A 14 -8.73 -3.16 -1.33
CA VAL A 14 -7.50 -3.27 -0.54
C VAL A 14 -7.30 -1.99 0.24
N ASP A 15 -7.16 -2.12 1.55
CA ASP A 15 -6.67 -1.04 2.41
C ASP A 15 -5.23 -1.36 2.75
N PHE A 16 -4.28 -0.56 2.26
CA PHE A 16 -2.86 -0.84 2.41
C PHE A 16 -2.07 0.36 2.90
N CYS A 17 -1.04 0.06 3.68
CA CYS A 17 -0.02 0.99 4.12
C CYS A 17 1.34 0.51 3.60
N LEU A 18 1.99 1.30 2.76
CA LEU A 18 3.32 1.01 2.22
C LEU A 18 4.36 1.71 3.08
N LEU A 19 5.31 0.92 3.60
CA LEU A 19 6.36 1.39 4.49
C LEU A 19 7.73 1.17 3.83
N PRO A 20 8.44 2.23 3.46
CA PRO A 20 9.86 2.13 3.11
C PRO A 20 10.65 1.74 4.36
N VAL A 21 11.42 0.64 4.29
CA VAL A 21 12.16 0.11 5.44
C VAL A 21 13.62 0.54 5.41
N SER A 22 14.25 0.57 4.23
CA SER A 22 15.64 0.99 4.07
C SER A 22 15.89 1.63 2.72
N LYS A 23 16.81 2.59 2.70
CA LYS A 23 17.35 3.20 1.47
C LYS A 23 18.79 2.77 1.26
N GLN A 24 19.19 2.59 0.02
CA GLN A 24 20.58 2.40 -0.33
C GLN A 24 21.34 3.72 -0.11
N LEU A 25 22.34 3.67 0.76
CA LEU A 25 23.26 4.79 0.89
C LEU A 25 24.12 4.87 -0.37
N PRO A 26 24.41 6.08 -0.90
CA PRO A 26 25.32 6.22 -2.03
C PRO A 26 26.71 5.67 -1.66
N ALA A 27 27.35 4.99 -2.62
CA ALA A 27 28.59 4.23 -2.43
C ALA A 27 29.74 5.06 -1.83
N HIS A 28 29.72 6.39 -1.98
CA HIS A 28 30.72 7.30 -1.41
C HIS A 28 30.49 7.62 0.09
N ALA A 29 29.35 7.28 0.66
CA ALA A 29 29.11 7.46 2.09
C ALA A 29 29.71 6.35 2.96
N SER A 30 30.15 5.23 2.35
CA SER A 30 30.72 4.08 3.04
C SER A 30 32.26 4.08 3.13
N ALA A 31 32.96 5.07 2.55
CA ALA A 31 34.42 5.09 2.42
C ALA A 31 35.17 5.54 3.68
N GLY A 32 34.55 5.71 4.82
CA GLY A 32 35.17 6.35 5.99
C GLY A 32 35.23 5.60 7.30
N LEU A 33 34.58 4.45 7.46
CA LEU A 33 34.56 3.73 8.74
C LEU A 33 34.70 2.22 8.53
N GLY A 34 35.95 1.78 8.61
CA GLY A 34 36.33 0.37 8.61
C GLY A 34 35.91 -0.37 9.89
N VAL A 35 34.63 -0.44 10.15
CA VAL A 35 34.06 -1.31 11.19
C VAL A 35 33.02 -2.18 10.53
N ARG A 36 33.41 -3.41 10.25
CA ARG A 36 32.47 -4.50 9.98
C ARG A 36 31.67 -4.73 11.25
N ARG A 37 30.51 -4.13 11.31
CA ARG A 37 29.59 -4.31 12.42
C ARG A 37 28.83 -5.60 12.22
N TRP A 38 29.15 -6.63 12.99
CA TRP A 38 28.44 -7.90 13.11
C TRP A 38 27.16 -7.77 13.94
N ALA A 39 26.66 -6.59 14.12
CA ALA A 39 25.41 -6.34 14.82
C ALA A 39 24.37 -5.79 13.86
N ASP A 40 24.09 -6.53 12.79
CA ASP A 40 22.77 -6.47 12.17
C ASP A 40 21.80 -7.25 13.06
N THR A 41 21.61 -6.76 14.25
CA THR A 41 20.31 -6.91 14.87
C THR A 41 19.37 -6.14 13.97
N ASP A 42 18.47 -6.84 13.31
CA ASP A 42 17.36 -6.32 12.53
C ASP A 42 16.45 -5.45 13.41
N ILE A 43 16.96 -4.33 13.87
CA ILE A 43 16.13 -3.23 14.31
C ILE A 43 15.66 -2.62 12.99
N GLU A 44 14.54 -3.13 12.52
CA GLU A 44 13.79 -2.52 11.43
C GLU A 44 13.53 -1.06 11.82
N GLN A 45 14.37 -0.16 11.34
CA GLN A 45 14.06 1.25 11.42
C GLN A 45 12.90 1.50 10.48
N ILE A 46 11.70 1.41 11.04
CA ILE A 46 10.48 1.85 10.39
C ILE A 46 10.61 3.37 10.22
N GLY A 47 10.85 3.76 8.99
CA GLY A 47 11.10 5.14 8.63
C GLY A 47 12.59 5.42 8.38
N THR A 48 12.87 6.09 7.27
CA THR A 48 14.23 6.38 6.82
C THR A 48 14.89 7.57 7.54
N GLY A 49 14.28 8.09 8.63
CA GLY A 49 14.78 9.26 9.38
C GLY A 49 14.79 10.57 8.58
N ASN A 50 14.31 10.59 7.35
CA ASN A 50 14.34 11.72 6.43
C ASN A 50 12.94 12.11 5.92
N VAL A 51 12.80 13.36 5.49
CA VAL A 51 11.63 13.97 4.80
C VAL A 51 11.08 13.14 3.61
N SER A 52 11.81 12.12 3.18
CA SER A 52 11.52 11.32 1.99
C SER A 52 10.36 10.33 2.10
N VAL A 53 9.83 10.03 3.30
CA VAL A 53 8.66 9.13 3.44
C VAL A 53 7.43 9.75 2.78
N ALA A 54 7.21 11.05 2.97
CA ALA A 54 6.11 11.76 2.33
C ALA A 54 6.23 11.75 0.80
N GLU A 55 7.46 11.86 0.27
CA GLU A 55 7.71 11.78 -1.17
C GLU A 55 7.46 10.38 -1.72
N ASP A 56 7.83 9.34 -0.99
CA ASP A 56 7.57 7.95 -1.39
C ASP A 56 6.06 7.66 -1.38
N ILE A 57 5.34 8.16 -0.38
CA ILE A 57 3.87 8.07 -0.34
C ILE A 57 3.24 8.86 -1.50
N ALA A 58 3.76 10.05 -1.82
CA ALA A 58 3.29 10.82 -2.97
C ALA A 58 3.50 10.06 -4.29
N GLU A 59 4.60 9.31 -4.43
CA GLU A 59 4.82 8.44 -5.59
C GLU A 59 3.80 7.33 -5.69
N VAL A 60 3.45 6.68 -4.57
CA VAL A 60 2.36 5.71 -4.51
C VAL A 60 1.04 6.32 -5.04
N GLN A 61 0.71 7.54 -4.60
CA GLN A 61 -0.52 8.22 -5.03
C GLN A 61 -0.49 8.52 -6.54
N ARG A 62 0.66 8.87 -7.12
CA ARG A 62 0.79 9.06 -8.58
C ARG A 62 0.55 7.78 -9.35
N VAL A 63 1.06 6.65 -8.86
CA VAL A 63 0.81 5.32 -9.46
C VAL A 63 -0.67 4.99 -9.42
N LEU A 64 -1.34 5.19 -8.30
CA LEU A 64 -2.77 4.92 -8.16
C LEU A 64 -3.60 5.83 -9.07
N LYS A 65 -3.26 7.10 -9.16
CA LYS A 65 -3.90 8.03 -10.09
C LYS A 65 -3.75 7.57 -11.54
N ALA A 66 -2.58 7.12 -11.92
CA ALA A 66 -2.30 6.61 -13.27
C ALA A 66 -3.02 5.29 -13.58
N SER A 67 -3.35 4.49 -12.57
CA SER A 67 -4.06 3.22 -12.75
C SER A 67 -5.51 3.40 -13.19
N GLY A 68 -6.11 4.57 -12.96
CA GLY A 68 -7.53 4.82 -13.20
C GLY A 68 -8.48 4.15 -12.20
N LEU A 69 -7.97 3.42 -11.22
CA LEU A 69 -8.79 2.79 -10.17
C LEU A 69 -9.33 3.82 -9.19
N LYS A 70 -10.46 3.51 -8.57
CA LYS A 70 -10.97 4.29 -7.45
C LYS A 70 -10.07 4.09 -6.23
N TYR A 71 -9.57 5.17 -5.64
CA TYR A 71 -8.75 5.12 -4.43
C TYR A 71 -9.04 6.30 -3.51
N THR A 72 -8.80 6.10 -2.23
CA THR A 72 -8.97 7.12 -1.19
C THR A 72 -7.78 7.08 -0.24
N LEU A 73 -7.05 8.19 -0.15
CA LEU A 73 -5.99 8.38 0.84
C LEU A 73 -6.62 8.72 2.19
N HIS A 74 -6.12 8.09 3.25
CA HIS A 74 -6.48 8.41 4.64
C HIS A 74 -5.23 8.39 5.54
N SER A 75 -5.39 8.76 6.80
CA SER A 75 -4.25 8.94 7.72
C SER A 75 -3.41 7.68 7.98
N ALA A 76 -4.01 6.49 7.82
CA ALA A 76 -3.36 5.22 8.10
C ALA A 76 -2.95 4.43 6.84
N GLY A 77 -3.26 4.94 5.63
CA GLY A 77 -2.96 4.26 4.38
C GLY A 77 -3.82 4.72 3.21
N THR A 78 -4.07 3.81 2.30
CA THR A 78 -4.87 4.07 1.10
C THR A 78 -5.80 2.90 0.81
N THR A 79 -7.06 3.19 0.56
CA THR A 79 -8.04 2.22 0.10
C THR A 79 -8.14 2.26 -1.41
N VAL A 80 -8.02 1.12 -2.08
CA VAL A 80 -8.14 0.96 -3.54
C VAL A 80 -9.21 -0.06 -3.85
N GLU A 81 -10.02 0.21 -4.88
CA GLU A 81 -11.14 -0.64 -5.29
C GLU A 81 -11.05 -0.97 -6.78
N GLY A 82 -11.38 -2.19 -7.14
CA GLY A 82 -11.39 -2.69 -8.51
C GLY A 82 -11.45 -4.21 -8.56
N SER A 83 -11.12 -4.79 -9.72
CA SER A 83 -10.90 -6.23 -9.82
C SER A 83 -9.65 -6.64 -9.03
N TRP A 84 -9.60 -7.89 -8.61
CA TRP A 84 -8.44 -8.42 -7.88
C TRP A 84 -7.13 -8.18 -8.63
N ASP A 85 -7.11 -8.51 -9.92
CA ASP A 85 -5.88 -8.41 -10.72
C ASP A 85 -5.43 -6.96 -10.90
N GLU A 86 -6.35 -6.04 -11.16
CA GLU A 86 -6.03 -4.62 -11.32
C GLU A 86 -5.52 -4.00 -10.02
N VAL A 87 -6.18 -4.31 -8.90
CA VAL A 87 -5.79 -3.77 -7.58
C VAL A 87 -4.43 -4.30 -7.16
N MET A 88 -4.18 -5.62 -7.30
CA MET A 88 -2.90 -6.22 -6.98
C MET A 88 -1.78 -5.75 -7.90
N ALA A 89 -2.08 -5.55 -9.19
CA ALA A 89 -1.13 -4.95 -10.14
C ALA A 89 -0.77 -3.52 -9.73
N ALA A 90 -1.74 -2.71 -9.31
CA ALA A 90 -1.50 -1.34 -8.85
C ALA A 90 -0.61 -1.30 -7.59
N VAL A 91 -0.86 -2.17 -6.61
CA VAL A 91 -0.02 -2.30 -5.41
C VAL A 91 1.40 -2.72 -5.80
N GLY A 92 1.56 -3.69 -6.70
CA GLY A 92 2.86 -4.12 -7.20
C GLY A 92 3.62 -3.01 -7.93
N LYS A 93 2.93 -2.21 -8.75
CA LYS A 93 3.51 -1.03 -9.42
C LYS A 93 3.91 0.06 -8.43
N ALA A 94 3.14 0.26 -7.36
CA ALA A 94 3.50 1.18 -6.28
C ALA A 94 4.83 0.77 -5.61
N HIS A 95 5.00 -0.51 -5.27
CA HIS A 95 6.28 -1.04 -4.79
C HIS A 95 7.42 -0.78 -5.78
N ALA A 96 7.22 -1.11 -7.06
CA ALA A 96 8.23 -0.91 -8.09
C ALA A 96 8.62 0.58 -8.26
N ALA A 97 7.66 1.48 -8.20
CA ALA A 97 7.92 2.92 -8.30
C ALA A 97 8.76 3.43 -7.12
N VAL A 98 8.45 2.99 -5.91
CA VAL A 98 9.22 3.37 -4.71
C VAL A 98 10.62 2.74 -4.74
N HIS A 99 10.78 1.51 -5.21
CA HIS A 99 12.11 0.91 -5.42
C HIS A 99 12.97 1.73 -6.40
N ARG A 100 12.39 2.26 -7.48
CA ARG A 100 13.11 3.13 -8.43
C ARG A 100 13.65 4.40 -7.79
N ARG A 101 13.11 4.83 -6.66
CA ARG A 101 13.58 5.97 -5.88
C ARG A 101 14.77 5.63 -4.96
N GLY A 102 15.31 4.40 -5.04
CA GLY A 102 16.44 3.93 -4.26
C GLY A 102 16.08 3.28 -2.93
N VAL A 103 14.80 3.01 -2.68
CA VAL A 103 14.36 2.23 -1.52
C VAL A 103 14.60 0.77 -1.81
N VAL A 104 15.48 0.12 -1.06
CA VAL A 104 15.87 -1.28 -1.32
C VAL A 104 14.93 -2.28 -0.66
N ARG A 105 14.27 -1.91 0.43
CA ARG A 105 13.32 -2.75 1.14
C ARG A 105 12.03 -1.99 1.41
N ILE A 106 10.92 -2.60 1.02
CA ILE A 106 9.57 -2.06 1.22
C ILE A 106 8.71 -3.16 1.81
N GLN A 107 7.90 -2.78 2.76
CA GLN A 107 6.91 -3.66 3.37
C GLN A 107 5.53 -3.01 3.28
N SER A 108 4.53 -3.77 2.86
CA SER A 108 3.15 -3.32 2.92
C SER A 108 2.35 -4.17 3.89
N SER A 109 1.63 -3.50 4.76
CA SER A 109 0.56 -4.09 5.53
C SER A 109 -0.74 -3.85 4.79
N MET A 110 -1.55 -4.89 4.55
CA MET A 110 -2.78 -4.72 3.80
C MET A 110 -3.91 -5.59 4.33
N ARG A 111 -5.11 -5.06 4.23
CA ARG A 111 -6.36 -5.77 4.42
C ARG A 111 -7.07 -5.87 3.09
N VAL A 112 -7.34 -7.10 2.64
CA VAL A 112 -8.00 -7.38 1.38
C VAL A 112 -9.38 -7.94 1.66
N GLY A 113 -10.41 -7.41 1.01
CA GLY A 113 -11.77 -7.95 1.07
C GLY A 113 -12.34 -8.18 -0.32
N SER A 114 -12.97 -9.32 -0.50
CA SER A 114 -13.76 -9.64 -1.69
C SER A 114 -15.12 -10.17 -1.27
N ARG A 115 -16.12 -10.02 -2.14
CA ARG A 115 -17.45 -10.58 -1.91
C ARG A 115 -18.13 -10.88 -3.25
N THR A 116 -18.99 -11.89 -3.23
CA THR A 116 -19.69 -12.38 -4.43
C THR A 116 -21.19 -12.15 -4.38
N ASP A 117 -21.74 -11.70 -3.23
CA ASP A 117 -23.19 -11.59 -3.02
C ASP A 117 -23.77 -10.24 -3.48
N LYS A 118 -22.97 -9.19 -3.54
CA LYS A 118 -23.36 -7.86 -4.05
C LYS A 118 -22.15 -6.99 -4.40
N MET A 119 -22.36 -6.04 -5.32
CA MET A 119 -21.43 -4.96 -5.55
C MET A 119 -21.64 -3.90 -4.45
N GLN A 120 -20.59 -3.64 -3.66
CA GLN A 120 -20.61 -2.63 -2.61
C GLN A 120 -19.25 -1.95 -2.52
N THR A 121 -19.24 -0.64 -2.68
CA THR A 121 -18.04 0.17 -2.55
C THR A 121 -17.74 0.50 -1.08
N ALA A 122 -16.52 0.98 -0.79
CA ALA A 122 -16.18 1.50 0.53
C ALA A 122 -17.08 2.69 0.92
N GLU A 123 -17.40 3.54 -0.04
CA GLU A 123 -18.30 4.68 0.15
C GLU A 123 -19.73 4.25 0.52
N ASP A 124 -20.25 3.19 -0.12
CA ASP A 124 -21.59 2.65 0.20
C ASP A 124 -21.67 2.19 1.65
N LYS A 125 -20.58 1.62 2.19
CA LYS A 125 -20.52 1.20 3.59
C LYS A 125 -20.61 2.39 4.54
N VAL A 126 -19.90 3.46 4.23
CA VAL A 126 -19.90 4.71 5.02
C VAL A 126 -21.28 5.36 4.97
N LYS A 127 -21.86 5.54 3.77
CA LYS A 127 -23.20 6.12 3.59
C LYS A 127 -24.28 5.36 4.32
N ARG A 128 -24.22 4.01 4.33
CA ARG A 128 -25.17 3.20 5.08
C ARG A 128 -25.08 3.45 6.58
N LEU A 129 -23.87 3.57 7.11
CA LEU A 129 -23.67 3.86 8.52
C LEU A 129 -24.19 5.26 8.89
N GLU A 130 -23.89 6.26 8.07
CA GLU A 130 -24.40 7.63 8.24
C GLU A 130 -25.91 7.67 8.25
N SER A 131 -26.58 6.94 7.34
CA SER A 131 -28.04 6.84 7.31
C SER A 131 -28.61 6.21 8.59
N LEU A 132 -27.95 5.19 9.13
CA LEU A 132 -28.39 4.54 10.38
C LEU A 132 -28.22 5.45 11.59
N LEU A 133 -27.15 6.26 11.62
CA LEU A 133 -26.91 7.21 12.70
C LEU A 133 -27.92 8.37 12.64
N ALA A 134 -28.26 8.86 11.44
CA ALA A 134 -29.26 9.92 11.25
C ALA A 134 -30.66 9.46 11.70
N SER A 135 -31.02 8.20 11.47
CA SER A 135 -32.34 7.67 11.86
C SER A 135 -32.53 7.43 13.36
N GLN A 136 -31.45 7.49 14.16
CA GLN A 136 -31.49 7.32 15.61
C GLN A 136 -31.54 8.68 16.37
N SER A 137 -31.57 9.79 15.65
CA SER A 137 -31.55 11.13 16.24
C SER A 137 -32.95 11.76 16.40
N GLU A 138 -34.03 10.97 16.20
CA GLU A 138 -35.44 11.39 16.43
C GLU A 138 -35.98 10.84 17.76
#